data_24f45759f09dc4d1daa4a079e70660fa
#
_entry.id   24f45759f09dc4d1daa4a079e70660fa
#
_cell.length_a   1.000
_cell.length_b   1.000
_cell.length_c   1.000
_cell.angle_alpha   90.00
_cell.angle_beta   90.00
_cell.angle_gamma   90.00
#
_symmetry.space_group_name_H-M   'P 1'
#
loop_
_entity.id
_entity.type
_entity.pdbx_description
1 polymer ?
#
loop_
_entity_poly.entity_id
_entity_poly.type
_entity_poly.pdbx_seq_one_letter_code
_entity_poly.pdbx_strand_id
1 'polypeptide(L)'
;MMAKRNFLVIGHRAHTVADWKLDDICGGAGRLDVLVRSITASLWKSHGIRRDTDVWLSLRGKPKPDITIHFSGKNIKYLNPDERSTAALIRNGLIKLSGKKGPLETSPGVTIQR
;
A
#
# COMPACT_ATOMS: atom_id res chain seq x y z
N MET A 1 -6.22 3.22 -20.37
CA MET A 1 -6.79 1.85 -20.39
C MET A 1 -7.17 1.45 -18.98
N MET A 2 -8.37 0.95 -18.80
CA MET A 2 -8.81 0.51 -17.49
C MET A 2 -8.13 -0.81 -17.11
N ALA A 3 -7.85 -1.00 -15.82
CA ALA A 3 -7.32 -2.24 -15.32
C ALA A 3 -8.36 -3.35 -15.51
N LYS A 4 -7.91 -4.56 -15.86
CA LYS A 4 -8.79 -5.71 -16.02
C LYS A 4 -9.14 -6.36 -14.70
N ARG A 5 -8.29 -6.18 -13.68
CA ARG A 5 -8.48 -6.76 -12.35
C ARG A 5 -8.32 -5.68 -11.31
N ASN A 6 -9.21 -5.70 -10.33
CA ASN A 6 -9.16 -4.78 -9.20
C ASN A 6 -9.33 -5.58 -7.92
N PHE A 7 -8.44 -5.35 -6.96
CA PHE A 7 -8.49 -5.99 -5.65
C PHE A 7 -8.62 -4.92 -4.57
N LEU A 8 -9.51 -5.18 -3.61
CA LEU A 8 -9.63 -4.34 -2.41
C LEU A 8 -9.18 -5.16 -1.21
N VAL A 9 -8.21 -4.63 -0.50
CA VAL A 9 -7.69 -5.25 0.72
C VAL A 9 -7.97 -4.31 1.88
N ILE A 10 -8.62 -4.82 2.93
CA ILE A 10 -9.00 -4.01 4.09
C ILE A 10 -8.17 -4.44 5.29
N GLY A 11 -7.45 -3.49 5.89
CA GLY A 11 -6.67 -3.71 7.10
C GLY A 11 -7.30 -3.00 8.28
N HIS A 12 -8.11 -3.73 9.08
CA HIS A 12 -8.84 -3.14 10.21
C HIS A 12 -7.93 -2.64 11.32
N ARG A 13 -6.75 -3.26 11.50
CA ARG A 13 -5.79 -2.90 12.54
C ARG A 13 -4.59 -2.12 12.03
N ALA A 14 -4.43 -2.03 10.71
CA ALA A 14 -3.26 -1.39 10.12
C ALA A 14 -3.23 0.10 10.45
N HIS A 15 -2.07 0.56 10.92
CA HIS A 15 -1.89 1.94 11.35
C HIS A 15 -2.02 2.92 10.20
N THR A 16 -2.57 4.08 10.48
CA THR A 16 -2.85 5.13 9.49
C THR A 16 -1.82 6.25 9.52
N VAL A 17 -0.75 6.07 10.26
CA VAL A 17 0.41 6.97 10.28
C VAL A 17 1.69 6.14 10.30
N ALA A 18 2.81 6.76 9.95
CA ALA A 18 4.11 6.07 9.89
C ALA A 18 4.80 6.03 11.26
N ASP A 19 4.10 5.50 12.27
CA ASP A 19 4.60 5.39 13.65
C ASP A 19 5.25 4.03 13.93
N TRP A 20 5.67 3.33 12.89
CA TRP A 20 6.25 2.01 12.97
C TRP A 20 7.52 1.93 12.11
N LYS A 21 8.34 0.91 12.39
CA LYS A 21 9.59 0.69 11.65
C LYS A 21 9.40 -0.40 10.61
N LEU A 22 10.20 -0.34 9.53
CA LEU A 22 10.16 -1.37 8.49
C LEU A 22 10.52 -2.75 9.03
N ASP A 23 11.23 -2.83 10.13
CA ASP A 23 11.60 -4.10 10.78
C ASP A 23 10.44 -4.71 11.56
N ASP A 24 9.36 -3.98 11.79
CA ASP A 24 8.27 -4.42 12.67
C ASP A 24 6.91 -4.14 12.04
N ILE A 25 6.70 -4.66 10.84
CA ILE A 25 5.42 -4.50 10.13
C ILE A 25 4.34 -5.43 10.68
N CYS A 26 4.72 -6.44 11.45
CA CYS A 26 3.77 -7.35 12.07
C CYS A 26 3.16 -6.77 13.34
N GLY A 27 3.98 -6.42 14.31
CA GLY A 27 3.52 -5.91 15.61
C GLY A 27 3.29 -4.41 15.61
N GLY A 28 4.32 -3.64 15.23
CA GLY A 28 4.29 -2.17 15.33
C GLY A 28 3.35 -1.48 14.37
N ALA A 29 3.01 -2.11 13.25
CA ALA A 29 2.16 -1.52 12.23
C ALA A 29 0.74 -2.10 12.19
N GLY A 30 0.35 -2.91 13.17
CA GLY A 30 -0.99 -3.49 13.22
C GLY A 30 -1.23 -4.56 12.17
N ARG A 31 -0.34 -5.55 12.08
CA ARG A 31 -0.42 -6.69 11.15
C ARG A 31 -0.35 -6.27 9.68
N LEU A 32 0.45 -5.25 9.40
CA LEU A 32 0.65 -4.82 8.03
C LEU A 32 1.32 -5.90 7.17
N ASP A 33 2.04 -6.83 7.77
CA ASP A 33 2.68 -7.94 7.08
C ASP A 33 1.72 -8.77 6.23
N VAL A 34 0.50 -9.00 6.73
CA VAL A 34 -0.53 -9.74 6.00
C VAL A 34 -0.97 -8.95 4.77
N LEU A 35 -1.17 -7.64 4.93
CA LEU A 35 -1.59 -6.77 3.83
C LEU A 35 -0.52 -6.67 2.75
N VAL A 36 0.73 -6.55 3.17
CA VAL A 36 1.87 -6.47 2.25
C VAL A 36 1.96 -7.73 1.41
N ARG A 37 1.77 -8.91 2.01
CA ARG A 37 1.75 -10.18 1.26
C ARG A 37 0.61 -10.22 0.25
N SER A 38 -0.56 -9.70 0.62
CA SER A 38 -1.71 -9.65 -0.27
C SER A 38 -1.45 -8.75 -1.48
N ILE A 39 -0.81 -7.60 -1.27
CA ILE A 39 -0.45 -6.69 -2.36
C ILE A 39 0.56 -7.35 -3.29
N THR A 40 1.60 -7.94 -2.73
CA THR A 40 2.63 -8.62 -3.52
C THR A 40 2.02 -9.76 -4.34
N ALA A 41 1.18 -10.58 -3.72
CA ALA A 41 0.54 -11.71 -4.40
C ALA A 41 -0.40 -11.23 -5.52
N SER A 42 -1.04 -10.06 -5.35
CA SER A 42 -1.96 -9.52 -6.36
C SER A 42 -1.23 -8.92 -7.55
N LEU A 43 -0.07 -8.30 -7.33
CA LEU A 43 0.65 -7.54 -8.36
C LEU A 43 1.78 -8.31 -9.03
N TRP A 44 2.38 -9.32 -8.39
CA TRP A 44 3.51 -10.03 -8.94
C TRP A 44 3.14 -11.35 -9.60
N LYS A 45 3.71 -11.57 -10.80
CA LYS A 45 3.78 -12.87 -11.47
C LYS A 45 5.22 -13.36 -11.44
N SER A 46 5.45 -14.57 -11.96
CA SER A 46 6.79 -15.16 -12.04
C SER A 46 7.80 -14.33 -12.83
N HIS A 47 7.37 -13.46 -13.74
CA HIS A 47 8.25 -12.67 -14.59
C HIS A 47 8.10 -11.16 -14.43
N GLY A 48 7.31 -10.69 -13.48
CA GLY A 48 7.17 -9.26 -13.27
C GLY A 48 5.81 -8.85 -12.73
N ILE A 49 5.56 -7.55 -12.78
CA ILE A 49 4.35 -6.97 -12.22
C ILE A 49 3.18 -7.17 -13.19
N ARG A 50 2.01 -7.46 -12.63
CA ARG A 50 0.76 -7.56 -13.40
C ARG A 50 0.31 -6.16 -13.79
N ARG A 51 0.58 -5.77 -15.03
CA ARG A 51 0.28 -4.43 -15.51
C ARG A 51 -1.22 -4.18 -15.76
N ASP A 52 -2.04 -5.22 -15.71
CA ASP A 52 -3.50 -5.14 -15.87
C ASP A 52 -4.24 -5.17 -14.53
N THR A 53 -3.55 -4.99 -13.42
CA THR A 53 -4.11 -5.16 -12.09
C THR A 53 -3.93 -3.89 -11.27
N ASP A 54 -5.00 -3.46 -10.59
CA ASP A 54 -4.94 -2.41 -9.58
C ASP A 54 -5.30 -3.00 -8.23
N VAL A 55 -4.62 -2.52 -7.19
CA VAL A 55 -4.89 -2.92 -5.81
C VAL A 55 -5.23 -1.68 -4.99
N TRP A 56 -6.32 -1.76 -4.24
CA TRP A 56 -6.75 -0.72 -3.33
C TRP A 56 -6.62 -1.23 -1.91
N LEU A 57 -5.88 -0.51 -1.07
CA LEU A 57 -5.65 -0.88 0.32
C LEU A 57 -6.33 0.13 1.22
N SER A 58 -7.20 -0.36 2.11
CA SER A 58 -7.87 0.48 3.09
C SER A 58 -7.30 0.23 4.48
N LEU A 59 -6.64 1.24 5.05
CA LEU A 59 -6.08 1.20 6.39
C LEU A 59 -7.08 1.80 7.37
N ARG A 60 -7.52 1.01 8.36
CA ARG A 60 -8.59 1.39 9.28
C ARG A 60 -8.21 1.36 10.75
N GLY A 61 -6.93 1.19 11.06
CA GLY A 61 -6.46 1.17 12.43
C GLY A 61 -6.26 2.56 13.03
N LYS A 62 -5.45 2.61 14.07
CA LYS A 62 -5.16 3.86 14.78
C LYS A 62 -4.16 4.72 14.02
N PRO A 63 -4.11 6.02 14.27
CA PRO A 63 -5.00 6.80 15.16
C PRO A 63 -6.28 7.26 14.48
N LYS A 64 -6.30 7.38 13.16
CA LYS A 64 -7.47 7.89 12.44
C LYS A 64 -7.76 7.02 11.21
N PRO A 65 -8.86 6.29 11.19
CA PRO A 65 -9.34 5.74 9.93
C PRO A 65 -9.91 6.90 9.09
N ASP A 66 -10.05 6.85 7.80
CA ASP A 66 -9.69 5.78 6.90
C ASP A 66 -8.61 6.32 5.98
N ILE A 67 -7.64 5.49 5.62
CA ILE A 67 -6.69 5.84 4.57
C ILE A 67 -6.82 4.82 3.46
N THR A 68 -6.88 5.29 2.22
CA THR A 68 -6.93 4.45 1.03
C THR A 68 -5.67 4.65 0.22
N ILE A 69 -5.01 3.56 -0.14
CA ILE A 69 -3.83 3.57 -0.99
C ILE A 69 -4.13 2.78 -2.24
N HIS A 70 -3.90 3.40 -3.40
CA HIS A 70 -4.08 2.76 -4.69
C HIS A 70 -2.73 2.42 -5.30
N PHE A 71 -2.54 1.15 -5.64
CA PHE A 71 -1.37 0.65 -6.33
C PHE A 71 -1.76 0.35 -7.78
N SER A 72 -1.26 1.15 -8.72
CA SER A 72 -1.54 0.96 -10.14
C SER A 72 -0.52 0.02 -10.76
N GLY A 73 -0.93 -1.19 -11.13
CA GLY A 73 -0.02 -2.13 -11.78
C GLY A 73 0.55 -1.60 -13.08
N LYS A 74 -0.20 -0.76 -13.78
CA LYS A 74 0.25 -0.14 -15.03
C LYS A 74 1.43 0.81 -14.84
N ASN A 75 1.39 1.61 -13.77
CA ASN A 75 2.32 2.72 -13.57
C ASN A 75 3.33 2.51 -12.46
N ILE A 76 3.17 1.49 -11.64
CA ILE A 76 3.98 1.33 -10.44
C ILE A 76 5.45 1.08 -10.76
N LYS A 77 6.31 1.75 -10.00
CA LYS A 77 7.76 1.55 -9.99
C LYS A 77 8.21 1.28 -8.57
N TYR A 78 9.44 0.84 -8.39
CA TYR A 78 10.06 0.61 -7.08
C TYR A 78 9.39 -0.48 -6.24
N LEU A 79 8.53 -1.30 -6.86
CA LEU A 79 7.94 -2.47 -6.21
C LEU A 79 8.75 -3.71 -6.57
N ASN A 80 9.34 -4.33 -5.56
CA ASN A 80 10.05 -5.61 -5.69
C ASN A 80 9.21 -6.72 -5.07
N PRO A 81 9.51 -7.98 -5.35
CA PRO A 81 8.71 -9.09 -4.80
C PRO A 81 8.96 -9.39 -3.32
N ASP A 82 9.57 -8.48 -2.58
CA ASP A 82 9.77 -8.62 -1.15
C ASP A 82 8.78 -7.78 -0.36
N GLU A 83 8.56 -8.16 0.89
CA GLU A 83 7.62 -7.46 1.77
C GLU A 83 8.13 -6.06 2.14
N ARG A 84 9.45 -5.91 2.26
CA ARG A 84 10.06 -4.66 2.70
C ARG A 84 9.85 -3.52 1.70
N SER A 85 9.97 -3.77 0.40
CA SER A 85 9.76 -2.73 -0.61
C SER A 85 8.31 -2.25 -0.63
N THR A 86 7.35 -3.15 -0.49
CA THR A 86 5.94 -2.79 -0.41
C THR A 86 5.64 -1.99 0.85
N ALA A 87 6.16 -2.43 1.99
CA ALA A 87 6.00 -1.72 3.25
C ALA A 87 6.63 -0.32 3.19
N ALA A 88 7.78 -0.19 2.52
CA ALA A 88 8.45 1.09 2.35
C ALA A 88 7.61 2.07 1.52
N LEU A 89 6.93 1.59 0.48
CA LEU A 89 6.03 2.43 -0.33
C LEU A 89 4.85 2.92 0.51
N ILE A 90 4.28 2.05 1.33
CA ILE A 90 3.17 2.42 2.23
C ILE A 90 3.65 3.46 3.25
N ARG A 91 4.77 3.21 3.90
CA ARG A 91 5.32 4.12 4.90
C ARG A 91 5.64 5.49 4.31
N ASN A 92 6.26 5.51 3.14
CA ASN A 92 6.55 6.75 2.42
C ASN A 92 5.28 7.53 2.13
N GLY A 93 4.22 6.83 1.69
CA GLY A 93 2.93 7.45 1.43
C GLY A 93 2.34 8.09 2.68
N LEU A 94 2.36 7.38 3.81
CA LEU A 94 1.85 7.89 5.08
C LEU A 94 2.63 9.13 5.54
N ILE A 95 3.95 9.13 5.39
CA ILE A 95 4.77 10.29 5.74
C ILE A 95 4.42 11.50 4.88
N LYS A 96 4.32 11.32 3.57
CA LYS A 96 4.03 12.42 2.64
C LYS A 96 2.62 12.94 2.78
N LEU A 97 1.67 12.10 3.18
CA LEU A 97 0.28 12.52 3.36
C LEU A 97 0.06 13.28 4.66
N SER A 98 0.96 13.17 5.63
CA SER A 98 0.78 13.72 6.98
C SER A 98 0.22 15.14 6.96
N GLY A 99 -0.93 15.34 7.62
CA GLY A 99 -1.61 16.63 7.68
C GLY A 99 -2.38 17.02 6.43
N LYS A 100 -2.42 16.15 5.41
CA LYS A 100 -3.10 16.41 4.14
C LYS A 100 -4.24 15.41 3.96
N LYS A 101 -5.16 15.71 3.04
CA LYS A 101 -6.26 14.80 2.72
C LYS A 101 -6.00 13.98 1.45
N GLY A 102 -5.22 14.50 0.53
CA GLY A 102 -5.01 13.89 -0.77
C GLY A 102 -6.20 14.11 -1.73
N PRO A 103 -6.28 13.38 -2.85
CA PRO A 103 -5.35 12.32 -3.22
C PRO A 103 -3.96 12.86 -3.58
N LEU A 104 -2.94 12.08 -3.26
CA LEU A 104 -1.55 12.48 -3.48
C LEU A 104 -0.76 11.30 -4.02
N GLU A 105 -0.12 11.47 -5.18
CA GLU A 105 0.79 10.46 -5.70
C GLU A 105 2.13 10.61 -4.99
N THR A 106 2.46 9.64 -4.15
CA THR A 106 3.66 9.68 -3.30
C THR A 106 4.84 8.95 -3.91
N SER A 107 4.57 8.06 -4.84
CA SER A 107 5.56 7.35 -5.66
C SER A 107 4.91 7.01 -6.99
N PRO A 108 5.68 6.76 -8.06
CA PRO A 108 5.06 6.39 -9.33
C PRO A 108 4.13 5.18 -9.18
N GLY A 109 2.86 5.36 -9.52
CA GLY A 109 1.84 4.32 -9.44
C GLY A 109 1.26 4.09 -8.05
N VAL A 110 1.61 4.92 -7.05
CA VAL A 110 1.08 4.82 -5.68
C VAL A 110 0.41 6.13 -5.31
N THR A 111 -0.90 6.08 -5.08
CA THR A 111 -1.70 7.26 -4.70
C THR A 111 -2.36 7.02 -3.36
N ILE A 112 -2.32 8.00 -2.48
CA ILE A 112 -2.85 7.88 -1.12
C ILE A 112 -3.81 9.03 -0.81
N GLN A 113 -4.86 8.73 -0.04
CA GLN A 113 -5.83 9.74 0.40
C GLN A 113 -6.49 9.34 1.71
N ARG A 114 -7.00 10.32 2.42
CA ARG A 114 -7.86 10.11 3.58
C ARG A 114 -9.33 10.01 3.18
#